data_2cf67163368cc61c4a791ecf134e7ef8
#
_entry.id   2cf67163368cc61c4a791ecf134e7ef8
#
_cell.length_a   1.000
_cell.length_b   1.000
_cell.length_c   1.000
_cell.angle_alpha   90.00
_cell.angle_beta   90.00
_cell.angle_gamma   90.00
#
_symmetry.space_group_name_H-M   'P 1'
#
loop_
_entity.id
_entity.type
_entity.pdbx_description
1 polymer ?
#
loop_
_entity_poly.entity_id
_entity_poly.type
_entity_poly.pdbx_seq_one_letter_code
_entity_poly.pdbx_strand_id
1 'polypeptide(L)'
;MNKLLLDFFKFLFSLIPLFFVQLIGILVGHIFHIFNSKTRDLLVDNLTNSKIYQNRKDLKKAINRNIGETGKTILEGFSIWLSKESRILSWVKEVEGLDGIKKAQENNKGIIFLTPHLGCYEITSIYYGSKYPLTILYRPPRQKWLINLIKQGRQKGFNTLAPTDKSGVKQILKALRKSEAVGILPDQTANKGEGEWVEFFGQPAYTMVLVSKLAKKTGANVIMAFGERLDIGKGFKIHFKTLSSNTVSSPRK
;
A
#
# COMPACT_ATOMS: atom_id res chain seq x y z
N MET A 1 24.69 -0.83 2.30
CA MET A 1 24.89 -1.14 0.86
C MET A 1 25.83 -0.10 0.30
N ASN A 2 26.88 -0.49 -0.39
CA ASN A 2 27.85 0.43 -1.00
C ASN A 2 27.13 1.27 -2.07
N LYS A 3 27.49 2.57 -2.22
CA LYS A 3 26.88 3.50 -3.18
C LYS A 3 26.96 2.96 -4.62
N LEU A 4 28.10 2.39 -4.97
CA LEU A 4 28.33 1.82 -6.31
C LEU A 4 27.37 0.66 -6.61
N LEU A 5 27.13 -0.22 -5.64
CA LEU A 5 26.20 -1.33 -5.76
C LEU A 5 24.75 -0.82 -5.88
N LEU A 6 24.37 0.21 -5.12
CA LEU A 6 23.05 0.83 -5.23
C LEU A 6 22.83 1.45 -6.62
N ASP A 7 23.84 2.16 -7.15
CA ASP A 7 23.75 2.81 -8.45
C ASP A 7 23.71 1.76 -9.58
N PHE A 8 24.42 0.64 -9.44
CA PHE A 8 24.32 -0.51 -10.33
C PHE A 8 22.90 -1.10 -10.33
N PHE A 9 22.30 -1.33 -9.17
CA PHE A 9 20.91 -1.82 -9.09
C PHE A 9 19.91 -0.82 -9.66
N LYS A 10 20.08 0.48 -9.41
CA LYS A 10 19.25 1.52 -10.04
C LYS A 10 19.33 1.47 -11.55
N PHE A 11 20.54 1.34 -12.09
CA PHE A 11 20.77 1.20 -13.53
C PHE A 11 20.10 -0.07 -14.07
N LEU A 12 20.33 -1.22 -13.43
CA LEU A 12 19.74 -2.50 -13.83
C LEU A 12 18.20 -2.43 -13.85
N PHE A 13 17.57 -2.03 -12.75
CA PHE A 13 16.12 -1.93 -12.67
C PHE A 13 15.54 -0.84 -13.58
N SER A 14 16.32 0.16 -13.98
CA SER A 14 15.88 1.16 -14.96
C SER A 14 15.77 0.61 -16.37
N LEU A 15 16.43 -0.50 -16.69
CA LEU A 15 16.41 -1.13 -18.01
C LEU A 15 15.38 -2.25 -18.13
N ILE A 16 15.08 -2.96 -17.03
CA ILE A 16 14.19 -4.13 -17.07
C ILE A 16 12.75 -3.69 -17.32
N PRO A 17 12.11 -4.10 -18.43
CA PRO A 17 10.68 -3.84 -18.67
C PRO A 17 9.81 -4.42 -17.56
N LEU A 18 8.67 -3.76 -17.27
CA LEU A 18 7.71 -4.20 -16.24
C LEU A 18 7.25 -5.65 -16.45
N PHE A 19 7.13 -6.07 -17.70
CA PHE A 19 6.80 -7.45 -18.07
C PHE A 19 7.74 -8.48 -17.41
N PHE A 20 9.05 -8.28 -17.54
CA PHE A 20 10.04 -9.19 -16.93
C PHE A 20 10.08 -9.07 -15.41
N VAL A 21 9.91 -7.86 -14.86
CA VAL A 21 9.79 -7.67 -13.41
C VAL A 21 8.66 -8.53 -12.85
N GLN A 22 7.51 -8.54 -13.51
CA GLN A 22 6.33 -9.30 -13.07
C GLN A 22 6.50 -10.82 -13.29
N LEU A 23 7.08 -11.25 -14.41
CA LEU A 23 7.35 -12.69 -14.64
C LEU A 23 8.33 -13.25 -13.62
N ILE A 24 9.46 -12.57 -13.40
CA ILE A 24 10.44 -12.97 -12.39
C ILE A 24 9.79 -12.90 -10.99
N GLY A 25 8.92 -11.92 -10.76
CA GLY A 25 8.15 -11.80 -9.54
C GLY A 25 7.32 -13.05 -9.25
N ILE A 26 6.60 -13.57 -10.23
CA ILE A 26 5.83 -14.82 -10.08
C ILE A 26 6.74 -15.96 -9.62
N LEU A 27 7.89 -16.15 -10.28
CA LEU A 27 8.86 -17.18 -9.91
C LEU A 27 9.39 -16.98 -8.49
N VAL A 28 9.78 -15.76 -8.13
CA VAL A 28 10.25 -15.39 -6.79
C VAL A 28 9.18 -15.68 -5.73
N GLY A 29 7.91 -15.41 -6.03
CA GLY A 29 6.79 -15.72 -5.14
C GLY A 29 6.70 -17.21 -4.84
N HIS A 30 6.79 -18.07 -5.84
CA HIS A 30 6.77 -19.52 -5.65
C HIS A 30 7.98 -20.02 -4.85
N ILE A 31 9.19 -19.55 -5.19
CA ILE A 31 10.42 -19.89 -4.46
C ILE A 31 10.29 -19.46 -2.99
N PHE A 32 9.84 -18.22 -2.73
CA PHE A 32 9.67 -17.70 -1.38
C PHE A 32 8.72 -18.56 -0.54
N HIS A 33 7.60 -19.03 -1.12
CA HIS A 33 6.62 -19.85 -0.39
C HIS A 33 7.07 -21.31 -0.22
N ILE A 34 8.00 -21.81 -1.05
CA ILE A 34 8.65 -23.12 -0.83
C ILE A 34 9.51 -23.07 0.43
N PHE A 35 10.33 -22.02 0.58
CA PHE A 35 11.26 -21.87 1.71
C PHE A 35 10.64 -21.23 2.95
N ASN A 36 9.43 -20.65 2.86
CA ASN A 36 8.75 -20.01 3.97
C ASN A 36 7.37 -20.65 4.21
N SER A 37 7.38 -21.83 4.83
CA SER A 37 6.15 -22.59 5.11
C SER A 37 5.14 -21.79 5.96
N LYS A 38 5.62 -21.05 6.98
CA LYS A 38 4.73 -20.22 7.85
C LYS A 38 3.90 -19.22 7.05
N THR A 39 4.51 -18.51 6.09
CA THR A 39 3.80 -17.56 5.26
C THR A 39 2.82 -18.25 4.32
N ARG A 40 3.20 -19.41 3.79
CA ARG A 40 2.32 -20.22 2.95
C ARG A 40 1.11 -20.71 3.73
N ASP A 41 1.33 -21.26 4.92
CA ASP A 41 0.27 -21.83 5.75
C ASP A 41 -0.72 -20.72 6.19
N LEU A 42 -0.22 -19.55 6.59
CA LEU A 42 -1.05 -18.36 6.85
C LEU A 42 -1.90 -17.93 5.64
N LEU A 43 -1.33 -17.97 4.43
CA LEU A 43 -2.07 -17.66 3.21
C LEU A 43 -3.20 -18.66 2.98
N VAL A 44 -2.91 -19.96 3.14
CA VAL A 44 -3.90 -21.04 2.98
C VAL A 44 -5.01 -20.88 4.02
N ASP A 45 -4.66 -20.67 5.28
CA ASP A 45 -5.61 -20.48 6.37
C ASP A 45 -6.51 -19.27 6.15
N ASN A 46 -5.93 -18.12 5.77
CA ASN A 46 -6.69 -16.90 5.52
C ASN A 46 -7.68 -17.07 4.36
N LEU A 47 -7.25 -17.65 3.24
CA LEU A 47 -8.13 -17.89 2.10
C LEU A 47 -9.21 -18.93 2.41
N THR A 48 -8.88 -19.96 3.16
CA THR A 48 -9.85 -20.98 3.60
C THR A 48 -10.89 -20.38 4.56
N ASN A 49 -10.43 -19.65 5.57
CA ASN A 49 -11.27 -19.05 6.58
C ASN A 49 -12.13 -17.89 6.06
N SER A 50 -11.75 -17.27 4.94
CA SER A 50 -12.57 -16.23 4.31
C SER A 50 -13.91 -16.75 3.78
N LYS A 51 -14.04 -18.07 3.56
CA LYS A 51 -15.24 -18.74 3.02
C LYS A 51 -15.72 -18.19 1.66
N ILE A 52 -14.88 -17.45 0.95
CA ILE A 52 -15.19 -16.89 -0.39
C ILE A 52 -15.24 -18.02 -1.43
N TYR A 53 -14.39 -19.04 -1.27
CA TYR A 53 -14.27 -20.15 -2.22
C TYR A 53 -15.04 -21.35 -1.73
N GLN A 54 -16.06 -21.75 -2.49
CA GLN A 54 -16.96 -22.87 -2.12
C GLN A 54 -16.39 -24.24 -2.47
N ASN A 55 -15.47 -24.31 -3.43
CA ASN A 55 -14.87 -25.59 -3.84
C ASN A 55 -13.34 -25.56 -3.76
N ARG A 56 -12.76 -26.76 -3.57
CA ARG A 56 -11.31 -26.94 -3.40
C ARG A 56 -10.48 -26.56 -4.62
N LYS A 57 -11.05 -26.65 -5.83
CA LYS A 57 -10.34 -26.33 -7.08
C LYS A 57 -10.12 -24.81 -7.19
N ASP A 58 -11.15 -24.01 -6.90
CA ASP A 58 -11.05 -22.55 -6.97
C ASP A 58 -10.19 -22.00 -5.82
N LEU A 59 -10.29 -22.56 -4.63
CA LEU A 59 -9.40 -22.25 -3.53
C LEU A 59 -7.91 -22.49 -3.91
N LYS A 60 -7.59 -23.65 -4.52
CA LYS A 60 -6.23 -23.96 -4.99
C LYS A 60 -5.74 -22.98 -6.06
N LYS A 61 -6.60 -22.59 -7.00
CA LYS A 61 -6.28 -21.55 -7.99
C LYS A 61 -5.99 -20.21 -7.34
N ALA A 62 -6.83 -19.80 -6.37
CA ALA A 62 -6.65 -18.55 -5.65
C ALA A 62 -5.35 -18.52 -4.84
N ILE A 63 -4.98 -19.62 -4.17
CA ILE A 63 -3.71 -19.77 -3.47
C ILE A 63 -2.54 -19.59 -4.44
N ASN A 64 -2.51 -20.31 -5.55
CA ASN A 64 -1.43 -20.23 -6.54
C ASN A 64 -1.31 -18.82 -7.13
N ARG A 65 -2.46 -18.19 -7.44
CA ARG A 65 -2.48 -16.80 -7.93
C ARG A 65 -1.90 -15.85 -6.88
N ASN A 66 -2.31 -15.95 -5.64
CA ASN A 66 -1.85 -15.07 -4.55
C ASN A 66 -0.35 -15.22 -4.29
N ILE A 67 0.19 -16.45 -4.39
CA ILE A 67 1.64 -16.70 -4.33
C ILE A 67 2.39 -15.89 -5.39
N GLY A 68 1.94 -15.93 -6.64
CA GLY A 68 2.52 -15.13 -7.74
C GLY A 68 2.37 -13.63 -7.51
N GLU A 69 1.20 -13.18 -7.04
CA GLU A 69 0.95 -11.77 -6.72
C GLU A 69 1.87 -11.25 -5.60
N THR A 70 2.15 -12.07 -4.58
CA THR A 70 3.10 -11.74 -3.51
C THR A 70 4.50 -11.48 -4.07
N GLY A 71 4.98 -12.34 -4.96
CA GLY A 71 6.29 -12.17 -5.58
C GLY A 71 6.36 -10.95 -6.51
N LYS A 72 5.28 -10.69 -7.27
CA LYS A 72 5.17 -9.44 -8.06
C LYS A 72 5.25 -8.21 -7.17
N THR A 73 4.53 -8.19 -6.03
CA THR A 73 4.56 -7.07 -5.08
C THR A 73 5.98 -6.78 -4.58
N ILE A 74 6.77 -7.82 -4.29
CA ILE A 74 8.16 -7.68 -3.86
C ILE A 74 9.02 -7.03 -4.95
N LEU A 75 9.01 -7.57 -6.17
CA LEU A 75 9.87 -7.06 -7.24
C LEU A 75 9.41 -5.72 -7.80
N GLU A 76 8.11 -5.47 -7.89
CA GLU A 76 7.56 -4.17 -8.24
C GLU A 76 7.96 -3.10 -7.21
N GLY A 77 7.96 -3.43 -5.91
CA GLY A 77 8.44 -2.55 -4.86
C GLY A 77 9.89 -2.11 -5.11
N PHE A 78 10.81 -3.07 -5.37
CA PHE A 78 12.19 -2.74 -5.74
C PHE A 78 12.27 -1.89 -7.00
N SER A 79 11.51 -2.24 -8.05
CA SER A 79 11.48 -1.50 -9.30
C SER A 79 10.99 -0.06 -9.10
N ILE A 80 9.97 0.16 -8.28
CA ILE A 80 9.45 1.50 -7.94
C ILE A 80 10.49 2.29 -7.15
N TRP A 81 11.10 1.69 -6.12
CA TRP A 81 12.07 2.42 -5.28
C TRP A 81 13.35 2.79 -6.04
N LEU A 82 13.79 1.97 -6.99
CA LEU A 82 15.02 2.16 -7.74
C LEU A 82 14.84 2.98 -9.03
N SER A 83 13.62 3.05 -9.59
CA SER A 83 13.35 3.77 -10.84
C SER A 83 13.14 5.28 -10.64
N LYS A 84 13.32 6.05 -11.70
CA LYS A 84 12.93 7.47 -11.74
C LYS A 84 11.41 7.61 -11.70
N GLU A 85 10.92 8.70 -11.13
CA GLU A 85 9.48 8.98 -11.01
C GLU A 85 8.76 8.95 -12.36
N SER A 86 9.31 9.59 -13.38
CA SER A 86 8.72 9.62 -14.73
C SER A 86 8.46 8.23 -15.31
N ARG A 87 9.39 7.27 -15.06
CA ARG A 87 9.20 5.89 -15.48
C ARG A 87 8.07 5.20 -14.72
N ILE A 88 8.00 5.40 -13.39
CA ILE A 88 6.93 4.81 -12.58
C ILE A 88 5.57 5.34 -13.05
N LEU A 89 5.48 6.64 -13.29
CA LEU A 89 4.25 7.27 -13.79
C LEU A 89 3.85 6.75 -15.17
N SER A 90 4.80 6.37 -16.04
CA SER A 90 4.48 5.76 -17.35
C SER A 90 3.81 4.39 -17.24
N TRP A 91 3.91 3.71 -16.10
CA TRP A 91 3.21 2.45 -15.82
C TRP A 91 1.76 2.64 -15.40
N VAL A 92 1.35 3.85 -14.98
CA VAL A 92 -0.05 4.16 -14.70
C VAL A 92 -0.77 4.38 -16.02
N LYS A 93 -1.74 3.52 -16.34
CA LYS A 93 -2.51 3.59 -17.60
C LYS A 93 -3.88 4.20 -17.41
N GLU A 94 -4.50 3.93 -16.27
CA GLU A 94 -5.83 4.41 -15.94
C GLU A 94 -5.90 4.89 -14.50
N VAL A 95 -6.75 5.87 -14.24
CA VAL A 95 -7.03 6.36 -12.89
C VAL A 95 -8.51 6.62 -12.75
N GLU A 96 -9.14 5.97 -11.78
CA GLU A 96 -10.54 6.17 -11.44
C GLU A 96 -10.72 6.94 -10.14
N GLY A 97 -11.81 7.68 -10.03
CA GLY A 97 -12.21 8.38 -8.80
C GLY A 97 -11.53 9.72 -8.55
N LEU A 98 -10.92 10.34 -9.58
CA LEU A 98 -10.30 11.67 -9.46
C LEU A 98 -11.30 12.76 -9.03
N ASP A 99 -12.58 12.65 -9.41
CA ASP A 99 -13.62 13.58 -8.98
C ASP A 99 -13.84 13.55 -7.48
N GLY A 100 -13.71 12.37 -6.85
CA GLY A 100 -13.74 12.24 -5.39
C GLY A 100 -12.58 12.98 -4.72
N ILE A 101 -11.39 12.96 -5.33
CA ILE A 101 -10.22 13.71 -4.84
C ILE A 101 -10.45 15.20 -4.97
N LYS A 102 -10.92 15.68 -6.13
CA LYS A 102 -11.22 17.11 -6.35
C LYS A 102 -12.22 17.65 -5.33
N LYS A 103 -13.35 16.94 -5.15
CA LYS A 103 -14.36 17.29 -4.12
C LYS A 103 -13.76 17.32 -2.70
N ALA A 104 -12.88 16.36 -2.38
CA ALA A 104 -12.22 16.32 -1.07
C ALA A 104 -11.24 17.48 -0.88
N GLN A 105 -10.53 17.91 -1.93
CA GLN A 105 -9.66 19.11 -1.91
C GLN A 105 -10.46 20.40 -1.73
N GLU A 106 -11.60 20.54 -2.42
CA GLU A 106 -12.51 21.68 -2.30
C GLU A 106 -13.07 21.83 -0.88
N ASN A 107 -13.27 20.72 -0.17
CA ASN A 107 -13.72 20.74 1.23
C ASN A 107 -12.70 21.32 2.23
N ASN A 108 -11.45 21.51 1.83
CA ASN A 108 -10.36 22.07 2.66
C ASN A 108 -10.18 21.42 4.05
N LYS A 109 -10.50 20.12 4.19
CA LYS A 109 -10.37 19.35 5.45
C LYS A 109 -9.24 18.34 5.44
N GLY A 110 -8.49 18.30 4.34
CA GLY A 110 -7.46 17.27 4.12
C GLY A 110 -8.02 15.91 3.69
N ILE A 111 -7.13 15.04 3.27
CA ILE A 111 -7.46 13.71 2.77
C ILE A 111 -6.68 12.65 3.54
N ILE A 112 -7.35 11.59 3.98
CA ILE A 112 -6.72 10.37 4.51
C ILE A 112 -6.86 9.27 3.46
N PHE A 113 -5.75 8.92 2.80
CA PHE A 113 -5.72 7.75 1.94
C PHE A 113 -5.52 6.49 2.77
N LEU A 114 -6.47 5.55 2.63
CA LEU A 114 -6.32 4.18 3.09
C LEU A 114 -5.76 3.36 1.94
N THR A 115 -4.51 2.91 2.09
CA THR A 115 -3.83 2.13 1.07
C THR A 115 -3.53 0.75 1.61
N PRO A 116 -4.44 -0.24 1.47
CA PRO A 116 -4.16 -1.61 1.89
C PRO A 116 -3.04 -2.22 1.03
N HIS A 117 -2.38 -3.28 1.54
CA HIS A 117 -1.38 -4.04 0.77
C HIS A 117 -2.02 -4.85 -0.36
N LEU A 118 -2.86 -4.19 -1.17
CA LEU A 118 -3.61 -4.77 -2.28
C LEU A 118 -3.01 -4.32 -3.62
N GLY A 119 -2.74 -5.28 -4.49
CA GLY A 119 -2.16 -5.01 -5.79
C GLY A 119 -0.77 -4.38 -5.69
N CYS A 120 -0.48 -3.39 -6.52
CA CYS A 120 0.74 -2.59 -6.45
C CYS A 120 0.48 -1.31 -5.63
N TYR A 121 0.38 -1.43 -4.31
CA TYR A 121 0.03 -0.31 -3.42
C TYR A 121 1.06 0.84 -3.44
N GLU A 122 2.33 0.55 -3.70
CA GLU A 122 3.39 1.58 -3.75
C GLU A 122 3.15 2.64 -4.83
N ILE A 123 2.51 2.28 -5.96
CA ILE A 123 2.33 3.20 -7.08
C ILE A 123 1.33 4.31 -6.76
N THR A 124 0.39 4.09 -5.84
CA THR A 124 -0.66 5.05 -5.48
C THR A 124 -0.06 6.32 -4.86
N SER A 125 0.90 6.14 -3.94
CA SER A 125 1.59 7.23 -3.26
C SER A 125 2.48 8.02 -4.22
N ILE A 126 3.17 7.35 -5.15
CA ILE A 126 4.01 8.01 -6.16
C ILE A 126 3.13 8.83 -7.11
N TYR A 127 2.00 8.26 -7.57
CA TYR A 127 1.09 8.98 -8.47
C TYR A 127 0.49 10.23 -7.83
N TYR A 128 -0.03 10.12 -6.60
CA TYR A 128 -0.60 11.30 -5.94
C TYR A 128 0.48 12.31 -5.56
N GLY A 129 1.59 11.84 -5.00
CA GLY A 129 2.72 12.67 -4.58
C GLY A 129 3.48 13.34 -5.72
N SER A 130 3.31 12.89 -6.97
CA SER A 130 3.86 13.61 -8.13
C SER A 130 3.14 14.93 -8.41
N LYS A 131 1.95 15.14 -7.83
CA LYS A 131 1.09 16.31 -8.09
C LYS A 131 0.81 17.13 -6.84
N TYR A 132 0.70 16.51 -5.68
CA TYR A 132 0.24 17.12 -4.43
C TYR A 132 1.02 16.63 -3.22
N PRO A 133 1.15 17.47 -2.15
CA PRO A 133 1.78 17.05 -0.91
C PRO A 133 1.10 15.83 -0.30
N LEU A 134 1.90 14.82 0.04
CA LEU A 134 1.45 13.59 0.69
C LEU A 134 2.41 13.21 1.82
N THR A 135 1.88 13.12 3.05
CA THR A 135 2.64 12.61 4.21
C THR A 135 2.27 11.16 4.47
N ILE A 136 3.22 10.23 4.28
CA ILE A 136 3.01 8.79 4.39
C ILE A 136 3.46 8.31 5.76
N LEU A 137 2.57 7.64 6.51
CA LEU A 137 2.94 6.97 7.75
C LEU A 137 3.84 5.77 7.41
N TYR A 138 5.05 5.76 7.94
CA TYR A 138 6.10 4.82 7.54
C TYR A 138 6.76 4.16 8.74
N ARG A 139 6.76 2.83 8.76
CA ARG A 139 7.52 2.03 9.70
C ARG A 139 8.80 1.54 9.02
N PRO A 140 9.99 1.87 9.53
CA PRO A 140 11.24 1.37 8.98
C PRO A 140 11.28 -0.17 8.97
N PRO A 141 11.79 -0.82 7.92
CA PRO A 141 11.95 -2.27 7.89
C PRO A 141 13.01 -2.71 8.91
N ARG A 142 12.92 -3.96 9.36
CA ARG A 142 13.91 -4.55 10.29
C ARG A 142 15.31 -4.65 9.68
N GLN A 143 15.38 -4.85 8.36
CA GLN A 143 16.64 -4.95 7.60
C GLN A 143 17.22 -3.55 7.38
N LYS A 144 18.28 -3.21 8.09
CA LYS A 144 18.93 -1.89 8.04
C LYS A 144 19.30 -1.42 6.63
N TRP A 145 19.71 -2.33 5.75
CA TRP A 145 20.10 -1.99 4.38
C TRP A 145 18.94 -1.52 3.50
N LEU A 146 17.70 -1.94 3.82
CA LEU A 146 16.49 -1.51 3.10
C LEU A 146 16.00 -0.12 3.52
N ILE A 147 16.36 0.36 4.71
CA ILE A 147 15.81 1.61 5.25
C ILE A 147 16.04 2.78 4.29
N ASN A 148 17.29 3.01 3.87
CA ASN A 148 17.63 4.12 2.98
C ASN A 148 17.03 3.93 1.58
N LEU A 149 16.99 2.70 1.07
CA LEU A 149 16.41 2.38 -0.22
C LEU A 149 14.92 2.72 -0.27
N ILE A 150 14.15 2.21 0.69
CA ILE A 150 12.70 2.46 0.76
C ILE A 150 12.43 3.94 1.03
N LYS A 151 13.20 4.57 1.93
CA LYS A 151 13.04 5.99 2.23
C LYS A 151 13.21 6.84 0.97
N GLN A 152 14.32 6.67 0.25
CA GLN A 152 14.56 7.39 -1.00
C GLN A 152 13.53 7.04 -2.09
N GLY A 153 13.14 5.77 -2.15
CA GLY A 153 12.16 5.27 -3.12
C GLY A 153 10.77 5.85 -2.94
N ARG A 154 10.34 6.07 -1.69
CA ARG A 154 9.02 6.65 -1.37
C ARG A 154 9.01 8.17 -1.33
N GLN A 155 10.14 8.83 -1.04
CA GLN A 155 10.27 10.29 -1.01
C GLN A 155 10.50 10.88 -2.42
N LYS A 156 9.66 10.47 -3.39
CA LYS A 156 9.61 11.05 -4.74
C LYS A 156 8.51 12.10 -4.81
N GLY A 157 8.68 13.08 -5.71
CA GLY A 157 7.72 14.19 -5.84
C GLY A 157 7.56 14.97 -4.52
N PHE A 158 6.33 15.21 -4.13
CA PHE A 158 5.98 15.92 -2.88
C PHE A 158 5.71 14.97 -1.70
N ASN A 159 6.20 13.73 -1.75
CA ASN A 159 6.05 12.76 -0.69
C ASN A 159 6.99 13.04 0.49
N THR A 160 6.46 13.02 1.70
CA THR A 160 7.21 13.01 2.96
C THR A 160 6.88 11.77 3.77
N LEU A 161 7.82 11.31 4.61
CA LEU A 161 7.60 10.14 5.46
C LEU A 161 7.52 10.56 6.93
N ALA A 162 6.46 10.13 7.60
CA ALA A 162 6.24 10.32 9.03
C ALA A 162 6.44 8.98 9.76
N PRO A 163 7.20 8.93 10.88
CA PRO A 163 7.40 7.69 11.63
C PRO A 163 6.11 7.22 12.31
N THR A 164 6.02 5.91 12.63
CA THR A 164 4.86 5.32 13.33
C THR A 164 4.92 5.51 14.85
N ASP A 165 5.25 6.70 15.31
CA ASP A 165 5.30 7.09 16.71
C ASP A 165 4.51 8.39 16.97
N LYS A 166 4.56 8.90 18.19
CA LYS A 166 3.89 10.16 18.57
C LYS A 166 4.31 11.36 17.71
N SER A 167 5.56 11.39 17.25
CA SER A 167 6.07 12.48 16.41
C SER A 167 5.48 12.41 15.00
N GLY A 168 5.34 11.22 14.44
CA GLY A 168 4.70 11.02 13.16
C GLY A 168 3.21 11.31 13.18
N VAL A 169 2.49 10.93 14.25
CA VAL A 169 1.08 11.32 14.42
C VAL A 169 0.92 12.83 14.46
N LYS A 170 1.85 13.58 15.11
CA LYS A 170 1.85 15.06 15.07
C LYS A 170 2.06 15.59 13.65
N GLN A 171 2.95 14.98 12.86
CA GLN A 171 3.20 15.37 11.46
C GLN A 171 1.96 15.11 10.60
N ILE A 172 1.29 13.95 10.73
CA ILE A 172 0.04 13.62 10.08
C ILE A 172 -1.05 14.66 10.41
N LEU A 173 -1.24 14.99 11.69
CA LEU A 173 -2.20 15.99 12.11
C LEU A 173 -1.87 17.39 11.57
N LYS A 174 -0.58 17.74 11.49
CA LYS A 174 -0.14 19.02 10.90
C LYS A 174 -0.45 19.09 9.40
N ALA A 175 -0.21 18.02 8.64
CA ALA A 175 -0.54 17.92 7.23
C ALA A 175 -2.06 18.06 6.99
N LEU A 176 -2.89 17.33 7.73
CA LEU A 176 -4.35 17.41 7.63
C LEU A 176 -4.90 18.80 7.95
N ARG A 177 -4.33 19.51 8.95
CA ARG A 177 -4.71 20.89 9.27
C ARG A 177 -4.36 21.90 8.17
N LYS A 178 -3.41 21.56 7.30
CA LYS A 178 -3.06 22.34 6.11
C LYS A 178 -3.87 21.93 4.88
N SER A 179 -4.89 21.08 5.05
CA SER A 179 -5.68 20.52 3.97
C SER A 179 -4.87 19.65 3.00
N GLU A 180 -3.70 19.16 3.44
CA GLU A 180 -2.85 18.25 2.69
C GLU A 180 -3.34 16.80 2.84
N ALA A 181 -2.78 15.88 2.04
CA ALA A 181 -3.10 14.47 2.11
C ALA A 181 -2.13 13.69 3.02
N VAL A 182 -2.65 12.61 3.62
CA VAL A 182 -1.86 11.65 4.36
C VAL A 182 -2.16 10.22 3.87
N GLY A 183 -1.14 9.35 3.87
CA GLY A 183 -1.25 7.94 3.47
C GLY A 183 -1.05 7.01 4.67
N ILE A 184 -1.97 6.09 4.87
CA ILE A 184 -1.94 5.11 5.96
C ILE A 184 -2.28 3.72 5.42
N LEU A 185 -1.48 2.71 5.77
CA LEU A 185 -1.74 1.31 5.48
C LEU A 185 -2.47 0.69 6.69
N PRO A 186 -3.79 0.44 6.60
CA PRO A 186 -4.60 0.11 7.78
C PRO A 186 -4.70 -1.38 8.08
N ASP A 187 -4.22 -2.25 7.21
CA ASP A 187 -4.50 -3.69 7.15
C ASP A 187 -3.48 -4.58 7.86
N GLN A 188 -2.57 -3.99 8.63
CA GLN A 188 -1.69 -4.73 9.53
C GLN A 188 -2.24 -4.69 10.96
N THR A 189 -1.96 -5.77 11.72
CA THR A 189 -2.31 -5.85 13.13
C THR A 189 -1.77 -4.63 13.90
N ALA A 190 -2.64 -3.96 14.63
CA ALA A 190 -2.26 -2.82 15.48
C ALA A 190 -1.33 -3.26 16.63
N ASN A 191 -0.53 -2.33 17.14
CA ASN A 191 0.23 -2.58 18.37
C ASN A 191 -0.76 -2.73 19.56
N LYS A 192 -0.32 -3.38 20.64
CA LYS A 192 -1.13 -3.53 21.86
C LYS A 192 -1.57 -2.15 22.38
N GLY A 193 -2.88 -1.98 22.57
CA GLY A 193 -3.50 -0.72 23.01
C GLY A 193 -3.77 0.32 21.91
N GLU A 194 -3.43 0.03 20.64
CA GLU A 194 -3.63 0.93 19.50
C GLU A 194 -4.73 0.45 18.53
N GLY A 195 -5.43 -0.63 18.87
CA GLY A 195 -6.49 -1.22 18.05
C GLY A 195 -7.72 -1.61 18.85
N GLU A 196 -8.74 -2.03 18.12
CA GLU A 196 -9.97 -2.62 18.63
C GLU A 196 -10.24 -3.94 17.91
N TRP A 197 -10.88 -4.88 18.59
CA TRP A 197 -11.32 -6.14 18.00
C TRP A 197 -12.57 -5.89 17.18
N VAL A 198 -12.50 -6.19 15.88
CA VAL A 198 -13.62 -6.10 14.95
C VAL A 198 -13.70 -7.39 14.15
N GLU A 199 -14.90 -7.72 13.67
CA GLU A 199 -15.08 -8.88 12.81
C GLU A 199 -14.57 -8.58 11.39
N PHE A 200 -13.77 -9.50 10.84
CA PHE A 200 -13.28 -9.47 9.46
C PHE A 200 -13.38 -10.88 8.86
N PHE A 201 -14.23 -11.07 7.86
CA PHE A 201 -14.58 -12.39 7.31
C PHE A 201 -15.01 -13.42 8.35
N GLY A 202 -15.82 -13.02 9.34
CA GLY A 202 -16.30 -13.89 10.41
C GLY A 202 -15.25 -14.29 11.44
N GLN A 203 -14.08 -13.62 11.44
CA GLN A 203 -13.00 -13.83 12.40
C GLN A 203 -12.66 -12.54 13.14
N PRO A 204 -12.33 -12.59 14.44
CA PRO A 204 -11.90 -11.39 15.16
C PRO A 204 -10.53 -10.91 14.65
N ALA A 205 -10.45 -9.64 14.27
CA ALA A 205 -9.22 -8.97 13.82
C ALA A 205 -8.92 -7.74 14.68
N TYR A 206 -7.71 -7.66 15.23
CA TYR A 206 -7.28 -6.52 16.02
C TYR A 206 -6.86 -5.37 15.08
N THR A 207 -7.79 -4.45 14.84
CA THR A 207 -7.72 -3.43 13.78
C THR A 207 -7.34 -2.07 14.35
N MET A 208 -6.45 -1.36 13.64
CA MET A 208 -5.96 -0.04 14.08
C MET A 208 -7.09 1.01 14.08
N VAL A 209 -7.15 1.80 15.15
CA VAL A 209 -8.16 2.88 15.33
C VAL A 209 -7.64 4.27 14.95
N LEU A 210 -6.38 4.38 14.51
CA LEU A 210 -5.76 5.67 14.20
C LEU A 210 -6.55 6.45 13.16
N VAL A 211 -6.99 5.78 12.09
CA VAL A 211 -7.70 6.42 10.98
C VAL A 211 -9.02 7.04 11.44
N SER A 212 -9.84 6.28 12.16
CA SER A 212 -11.12 6.76 12.68
C SER A 212 -10.94 7.94 13.64
N LYS A 213 -9.92 7.88 14.52
CA LYS A 213 -9.58 8.98 15.44
C LYS A 213 -9.12 10.24 14.69
N LEU A 214 -8.29 10.09 13.64
CA LEU A 214 -7.85 11.21 12.81
C LEU A 214 -9.03 11.83 12.05
N ALA A 215 -9.83 11.02 11.37
CA ALA A 215 -11.00 11.49 10.62
C ALA A 215 -12.00 12.23 11.52
N LYS A 216 -12.32 11.66 12.70
CA LYS A 216 -13.20 12.30 13.69
C LYS A 216 -12.64 13.64 14.19
N LYS A 217 -11.33 13.72 14.43
CA LYS A 217 -10.67 14.90 14.98
C LYS A 217 -10.52 16.03 13.96
N THR A 218 -10.30 15.72 12.69
CA THR A 218 -9.98 16.70 11.64
C THR A 218 -11.13 16.96 10.67
N GLY A 219 -12.09 16.06 10.59
CA GLY A 219 -13.13 16.05 9.57
C GLY A 219 -12.60 15.72 8.17
N ALA A 220 -11.38 15.18 8.07
CA ALA A 220 -10.74 14.83 6.80
C ALA A 220 -11.53 13.80 6.01
N ASN A 221 -11.52 13.93 4.69
CA ASN A 221 -12.14 12.98 3.78
C ASN A 221 -11.33 11.69 3.76
N VAL A 222 -12.00 10.54 3.85
CA VAL A 222 -11.34 9.24 3.80
C VAL A 222 -11.56 8.61 2.44
N ILE A 223 -10.46 8.30 1.75
CA ILE A 223 -10.47 7.73 0.40
C ILE A 223 -9.62 6.45 0.40
N MET A 224 -10.19 5.33 -0.03
CA MET A 224 -9.43 4.12 -0.27
C MET A 224 -8.66 4.27 -1.58
N ALA A 225 -7.36 3.93 -1.57
CA ALA A 225 -6.49 3.98 -2.74
C ALA A 225 -5.77 2.65 -2.93
N PHE A 226 -5.88 2.05 -4.13
CA PHE A 226 -5.15 0.83 -4.46
C PHE A 226 -4.77 0.78 -5.94
N GLY A 227 -3.68 0.07 -6.24
CA GLY A 227 -3.16 -0.10 -7.61
C GLY A 227 -3.47 -1.49 -8.14
N GLU A 228 -4.47 -1.58 -9.02
CA GLU A 228 -4.79 -2.81 -9.74
C GLU A 228 -3.72 -3.10 -10.79
N ARG A 229 -3.24 -4.35 -10.85
CA ARG A 229 -2.37 -4.81 -11.95
C ARG A 229 -3.24 -5.12 -13.15
N LEU A 230 -2.92 -4.50 -14.28
CA LEU A 230 -3.43 -4.93 -15.59
C LEU A 230 -2.74 -6.24 -16.00
N ASP A 231 -3.00 -6.71 -17.23
CA ASP A 231 -2.28 -7.87 -17.77
C ASP A 231 -0.75 -7.69 -17.61
N ILE A 232 -0.02 -8.79 -17.56
CA ILE A 232 1.43 -8.81 -17.35
C ILE A 232 2.12 -7.83 -18.29
N GLY A 233 2.88 -6.89 -17.72
CA GLY A 233 3.63 -5.87 -18.45
C GLY A 233 2.82 -4.66 -18.91
N LYS A 234 1.49 -4.68 -18.83
CA LYS A 234 0.65 -3.56 -19.32
C LYS A 234 0.50 -2.39 -18.34
N GLY A 235 0.99 -2.53 -17.12
CA GLY A 235 0.97 -1.46 -16.13
C GLY A 235 -0.12 -1.59 -15.10
N PHE A 236 -0.60 -0.44 -14.61
CA PHE A 236 -1.50 -0.36 -13.46
C PHE A 236 -2.67 0.59 -13.72
N LYS A 237 -3.79 0.26 -13.09
CA LYS A 237 -4.93 1.13 -12.92
C LYS A 237 -5.04 1.52 -11.46
N ILE A 238 -5.13 2.81 -11.18
CA ILE A 238 -5.28 3.32 -9.81
C ILE A 238 -6.75 3.60 -9.55
N HIS A 239 -7.23 3.13 -8.41
CA HIS A 239 -8.58 3.37 -7.93
C HIS A 239 -8.56 4.26 -6.70
N PHE A 240 -9.36 5.32 -6.72
CA PHE A 240 -9.67 6.16 -5.56
C PHE A 240 -11.16 6.04 -5.25
N LYS A 241 -11.52 5.41 -4.11
CA LYS A 241 -12.90 5.22 -3.69
C LYS A 241 -13.19 6.01 -2.43
N THR A 242 -14.00 7.07 -2.54
CA THR A 242 -14.44 7.85 -1.39
C THR A 242 -15.29 6.98 -0.47
N LEU A 243 -14.95 6.97 0.81
CA LEU A 243 -15.74 6.28 1.84
C LEU A 243 -16.74 7.27 2.45
N SER A 244 -17.97 6.79 2.67
CA SER A 244 -18.99 7.61 3.34
C SER A 244 -18.60 7.87 4.80
N SER A 245 -19.01 9.00 5.35
CA SER A 245 -18.78 9.35 6.76
C SER A 245 -19.31 8.30 7.74
N ASN A 246 -20.38 7.60 7.37
CA ASN A 246 -20.96 6.51 8.17
C ASN A 246 -20.06 5.26 8.22
N THR A 247 -19.19 5.06 7.22
CA THR A 247 -18.25 3.94 7.17
C THR A 247 -17.05 4.16 8.09
N VAL A 248 -16.75 5.41 8.42
CA VAL A 248 -15.59 5.82 9.24
C VAL A 248 -15.96 6.10 10.69
N SER A 249 -17.27 6.13 11.01
CA SER A 249 -17.74 6.31 12.38
C SER A 249 -17.43 5.06 13.22
N SER A 250 -17.08 5.31 14.48
CA SER A 250 -16.65 4.33 15.49
C SER A 250 -17.44 3.02 15.47
N PRO A 251 -16.82 1.89 15.87
CA PRO A 251 -17.51 0.64 16.06
C PRO A 251 -18.77 0.86 16.94
N ARG A 252 -19.85 0.24 16.56
CA ARG A 252 -21.05 0.19 17.40
C ARG A 252 -20.64 -0.39 18.77
N LYS A 253 -20.98 0.34 19.83
CA LYS A 253 -20.87 -0.16 21.20
C LYS A 253 -21.59 -1.49 21.35
#